data_0a039895a9e12eb7fec5fac8c4736a1c
#
_entry.id   0a039895a9e12eb7fec5fac8c4736a1c
#
_cell.length_a   1.000
_cell.length_b   1.000
_cell.length_c   1.000
_cell.angle_alpha   90.00
_cell.angle_beta   90.00
_cell.angle_gamma   90.00
#
_symmetry.space_group_name_H-M   'P 1'
#
loop_
_entity.id
_entity.type
_entity.pdbx_description
1 polymer ?
#
loop_
_entity_poly.entity_id
_entity_poly.type
_entity_poly.pdbx_seq_one_letter_code
_entity_poly.pdbx_strand_id
1 'polypeptide(L)'
;IIKKIKPEIIFHLAAQSLVRKSYHDPYNTFLSNTVGVLNILEIKKRNNFIKSLVIVTSDKCYKNKESSFGYNESSEIGGDDPYSGSKAAAENIFHSYTVSFKKLFSSVSSVRAGNVIGGGDWSEDRIIPDIVRSILKNKKIFLRSPHAIRPWQHVLEPISGYIKLALFN
;
A
#
# COMPACT_ATOMS: atom_id res chain seq x y z
N ILE A 1 -6.54 1.13 -22.41
CA ILE A 1 -5.63 -0.03 -22.23
C ILE A 1 -6.42 -1.23 -21.68
N ILE A 2 -7.06 -1.17 -20.50
CA ILE A 2 -7.73 -2.28 -19.83
C ILE A 2 -8.80 -2.93 -20.70
N LYS A 3 -9.65 -2.16 -21.38
CA LYS A 3 -10.65 -2.70 -22.34
C LYS A 3 -10.04 -3.45 -23.53
N LYS A 4 -8.81 -3.09 -23.93
CA LYS A 4 -8.09 -3.76 -25.02
C LYS A 4 -7.45 -5.07 -24.56
N ILE A 5 -6.83 -5.07 -23.37
CA ILE A 5 -6.12 -6.23 -22.80
C ILE A 5 -7.08 -7.23 -22.17
N LYS A 6 -8.17 -6.74 -21.54
CA LYS A 6 -9.17 -7.52 -20.78
C LYS A 6 -8.53 -8.43 -19.72
N PRO A 7 -7.72 -7.89 -18.79
CA PRO A 7 -7.09 -8.71 -17.74
C PRO A 7 -8.14 -9.31 -16.82
N GLU A 8 -7.99 -10.58 -16.46
CA GLU A 8 -8.87 -11.24 -15.49
C GLU A 8 -8.46 -10.94 -14.04
N ILE A 9 -7.18 -10.71 -13.79
CA ILE A 9 -6.62 -10.38 -12.46
C ILE A 9 -5.86 -9.07 -12.56
N ILE A 10 -6.09 -8.18 -11.57
CA ILE A 10 -5.37 -6.92 -11.47
C ILE A 10 -4.77 -6.79 -10.07
N PHE A 11 -3.48 -6.47 -10.01
CA PHE A 11 -2.78 -6.04 -8.81
C PHE A 11 -2.52 -4.52 -8.92
N HIS A 12 -3.18 -3.74 -8.07
CA HIS A 12 -2.99 -2.29 -8.03
C HIS A 12 -1.96 -1.92 -6.96
N LEU A 13 -0.70 -1.79 -7.41
CA LEU A 13 0.43 -1.38 -6.56
C LEU A 13 0.82 0.09 -6.78
N ALA A 14 0.22 0.74 -7.78
CA ALA A 14 0.56 2.13 -8.12
C ALA A 14 0.22 3.09 -6.99
N ALA A 15 1.22 3.77 -6.46
CA ALA A 15 1.06 4.73 -5.37
C ALA A 15 2.29 5.65 -5.26
N GLN A 16 2.11 6.84 -4.67
CA GLN A 16 3.20 7.60 -4.10
C GLN A 16 3.50 6.99 -2.71
N SER A 17 4.68 6.36 -2.52
CA SER A 17 4.99 5.51 -1.36
C SER A 17 5.99 6.12 -0.37
N LEU A 18 6.49 7.33 -0.62
CA LEU A 18 7.53 7.97 0.18
C LEU A 18 6.91 8.95 1.19
N VAL A 19 7.03 8.63 2.49
CA VAL A 19 6.45 9.46 3.56
C VAL A 19 7.00 10.90 3.51
N ARG A 20 8.31 11.09 3.40
CA ARG A 20 8.88 12.46 3.36
C ARG A 20 8.43 13.26 2.15
N LYS A 21 8.32 12.61 0.98
CA LYS A 21 7.79 13.26 -0.22
C LYS A 21 6.35 13.73 -0.01
N SER A 22 5.55 13.02 0.77
CA SER A 22 4.16 13.42 1.05
C SER A 22 4.03 14.74 1.82
N TYR A 23 5.02 15.10 2.63
CA TYR A 23 5.06 16.40 3.29
C TYR A 23 5.38 17.55 2.33
N HIS A 24 6.20 17.30 1.30
CA HIS A 24 6.53 18.30 0.29
C HIS A 24 5.43 18.44 -0.77
N ASP A 25 4.73 17.35 -1.06
CA ASP A 25 3.69 17.31 -2.09
C ASP A 25 2.48 16.48 -1.61
N PRO A 26 1.72 17.00 -0.63
CA PRO A 26 0.56 16.31 -0.10
C PRO A 26 -0.55 16.16 -1.15
N TYR A 27 -0.77 17.16 -1.99
CA TYR A 27 -1.81 17.14 -3.01
C TYR A 27 -1.65 15.96 -3.97
N ASN A 28 -0.50 15.80 -4.61
CA ASN A 28 -0.25 14.71 -5.53
C ASN A 28 -0.17 13.35 -4.82
N THR A 29 0.21 13.33 -3.53
CA THR A 29 0.17 12.11 -2.72
C THR A 29 -1.28 11.63 -2.55
N PHE A 30 -2.20 12.50 -2.16
CA PHE A 30 -3.62 12.15 -2.06
C PHE A 30 -4.21 11.83 -3.43
N LEU A 31 -3.94 12.63 -4.45
CA LEU A 31 -4.41 12.39 -5.81
C LEU A 31 -4.00 10.99 -6.30
N SER A 32 -2.72 10.65 -6.17
CA SER A 32 -2.19 9.36 -6.59
C SER A 32 -2.80 8.19 -5.81
N ASN A 33 -2.79 8.29 -4.47
CA ASN A 33 -3.10 7.16 -3.60
C ASN A 33 -4.61 6.96 -3.43
N THR A 34 -5.39 8.02 -3.46
CA THR A 34 -6.84 8.00 -3.20
C THR A 34 -7.64 7.92 -4.50
N VAL A 35 -7.39 8.86 -5.43
CA VAL A 35 -8.09 8.85 -6.72
C VAL A 35 -7.62 7.69 -7.60
N GLY A 36 -6.36 7.26 -7.47
CA GLY A 36 -5.86 6.04 -8.11
C GLY A 36 -6.69 4.80 -7.72
N VAL A 37 -6.97 4.62 -6.43
CA VAL A 37 -7.82 3.53 -5.94
C VAL A 37 -9.27 3.70 -6.43
N LEU A 38 -9.83 4.90 -6.36
CA LEU A 38 -11.16 5.18 -6.87
C LEU A 38 -11.28 4.81 -8.35
N ASN A 39 -10.30 5.18 -9.17
CA ASN A 39 -10.29 4.88 -10.60
C ASN A 39 -10.27 3.38 -10.89
N ILE A 40 -9.46 2.59 -10.16
CA ILE A 40 -9.40 1.15 -10.40
C ILE A 40 -10.68 0.43 -9.94
N LEU A 41 -11.32 0.90 -8.88
CA LEU A 41 -12.62 0.40 -8.42
C LEU A 41 -13.74 0.71 -9.45
N GLU A 42 -13.77 1.92 -10.03
CA GLU A 42 -14.68 2.27 -11.11
C GLU A 42 -14.43 1.44 -12.39
N ILE A 43 -13.17 1.12 -12.68
CA ILE A 43 -12.83 0.22 -13.79
C ILE A 43 -13.38 -1.19 -13.52
N LYS A 44 -13.19 -1.74 -12.32
CA LYS A 44 -13.75 -3.04 -11.92
C LYS A 44 -15.27 -3.03 -12.02
N LYS A 45 -15.93 -1.98 -11.52
CA LYS A 45 -17.39 -1.84 -11.54
C LYS A 45 -17.98 -1.90 -12.95
N ARG A 46 -17.26 -1.37 -13.94
CA ARG A 46 -17.71 -1.27 -15.36
C ARG A 46 -17.27 -2.45 -16.24
N ASN A 47 -16.50 -3.41 -15.70
CA ASN A 47 -15.89 -4.46 -16.53
C ASN A 47 -15.95 -5.82 -15.83
N ASN A 48 -16.91 -6.64 -16.23
CA ASN A 48 -17.15 -7.97 -15.65
C ASN A 48 -16.04 -9.00 -15.98
N PHE A 49 -15.17 -8.73 -16.96
CA PHE A 49 -14.04 -9.62 -17.26
C PHE A 49 -12.96 -9.61 -16.18
N ILE A 50 -12.89 -8.58 -15.32
CA ILE A 50 -11.99 -8.54 -14.18
C ILE A 50 -12.56 -9.44 -13.09
N LYS A 51 -11.99 -10.62 -12.89
CA LYS A 51 -12.43 -11.62 -11.93
C LYS A 51 -11.90 -11.36 -10.53
N SER A 52 -10.66 -10.88 -10.43
CA SER A 52 -10.03 -10.55 -9.15
C SER A 52 -9.28 -9.23 -9.20
N LEU A 53 -9.38 -8.44 -8.12
CA LEU A 53 -8.64 -7.19 -7.94
C LEU A 53 -8.05 -7.15 -6.53
N VAL A 54 -6.72 -7.04 -6.44
CA VAL A 54 -5.99 -6.85 -5.18
C VAL A 54 -5.43 -5.42 -5.14
N ILE A 55 -5.83 -4.65 -4.14
CA ILE A 55 -5.41 -3.26 -3.92
C ILE A 55 -4.40 -3.21 -2.79
N VAL A 56 -3.17 -2.79 -3.10
CA VAL A 56 -2.09 -2.70 -2.11
C VAL A 56 -2.12 -1.33 -1.44
N THR A 57 -2.53 -1.31 -0.18
CA THR A 57 -2.52 -0.11 0.65
C THR A 57 -1.24 -0.05 1.51
N SER A 58 -1.32 -0.17 2.80
CA SER A 58 -0.17 -0.17 3.73
C SER A 58 -0.65 -0.38 5.17
N ASP A 59 0.20 -0.92 6.03
CA ASP A 59 0.05 -0.88 7.49
C ASP A 59 -0.06 0.55 8.05
N LYS A 60 0.44 1.53 7.30
CA LYS A 60 0.35 2.96 7.64
C LYS A 60 -1.08 3.54 7.60
N CYS A 61 -2.05 2.76 7.10
CA CYS A 61 -3.46 3.16 7.16
C CYS A 61 -4.05 3.07 8.57
N TYR A 62 -3.42 2.34 9.49
CA TYR A 62 -3.86 2.26 10.87
C TYR A 62 -3.53 3.52 11.65
N LYS A 63 -4.44 3.92 12.54
CA LYS A 63 -4.16 4.97 13.51
C LYS A 63 -3.08 4.50 14.49
N ASN A 64 -1.96 5.21 14.54
CA ASN A 64 -0.87 4.85 15.43
C ASN A 64 -1.24 5.16 16.89
N LYS A 65 -1.38 4.12 17.69
CA LYS A 65 -1.67 4.21 19.15
C LYS A 65 -0.48 3.83 20.01
N GLU A 66 0.69 3.62 19.39
CA GLU A 66 1.91 3.14 20.08
C GLU A 66 1.64 1.93 20.99
N SER A 67 0.73 1.06 20.54
CA SER A 67 0.33 -0.13 21.28
C SER A 67 1.44 -1.17 21.29
N SER A 68 1.60 -1.89 22.40
CA SER A 68 2.45 -3.08 22.49
C SER A 68 1.90 -4.28 21.71
N PHE A 69 0.62 -4.23 21.33
CA PHE A 69 -0.03 -5.25 20.50
C PHE A 69 0.00 -4.84 19.04
N GLY A 70 0.20 -5.83 18.14
CA GLY A 70 0.13 -5.60 16.69
C GLY A 70 -1.27 -5.17 16.24
N TYR A 71 -1.32 -4.44 15.13
CA TYR A 71 -2.58 -4.09 14.45
C TYR A 71 -3.10 -5.28 13.65
N ASN A 72 -4.42 -5.34 13.51
CA ASN A 72 -5.13 -6.32 12.67
C ASN A 72 -6.19 -5.59 11.82
N GLU A 73 -6.93 -6.33 11.01
CA GLU A 73 -7.89 -5.79 10.04
C GLU A 73 -9.07 -5.03 10.69
N SER A 74 -9.36 -5.29 11.97
CA SER A 74 -10.40 -4.59 12.73
C SER A 74 -9.88 -3.34 13.46
N SER A 75 -8.58 -3.08 13.41
CA SER A 75 -7.98 -1.91 14.07
C SER A 75 -8.41 -0.62 13.40
N GLU A 76 -8.48 0.46 14.19
CA GLU A 76 -8.92 1.78 13.74
C GLU A 76 -8.07 2.29 12.58
N ILE A 77 -8.75 2.76 11.52
CA ILE A 77 -8.13 3.38 10.35
C ILE A 77 -7.91 4.87 10.64
N GLY A 78 -6.72 5.37 10.31
CA GLY A 78 -6.36 6.77 10.45
C GLY A 78 -4.90 7.00 10.13
N GLY A 79 -4.48 8.26 9.96
CA GLY A 79 -3.08 8.58 9.68
C GLY A 79 -2.80 10.05 9.92
N ASP A 80 -1.69 10.33 10.61
CA ASP A 80 -1.34 11.66 11.09
C ASP A 80 -0.42 12.42 10.12
N ASP A 81 0.07 11.75 9.08
CA ASP A 81 0.84 12.37 7.99
C ASP A 81 0.12 12.21 6.64
N PRO A 82 0.46 13.02 5.60
CA PRO A 82 -0.25 12.98 4.32
C PRO A 82 -0.18 11.63 3.61
N TYR A 83 0.90 10.87 3.76
CA TYR A 83 0.99 9.52 3.20
C TYR A 83 0.04 8.56 3.92
N SER A 84 0.15 8.49 5.25
CA SER A 84 -0.71 7.62 6.08
C SER A 84 -2.18 7.97 5.92
N GLY A 85 -2.52 9.27 5.93
CA GLY A 85 -3.87 9.77 5.67
C GLY A 85 -4.39 9.38 4.29
N SER A 86 -3.55 9.44 3.24
CA SER A 86 -3.95 9.02 1.89
C SER A 86 -4.21 7.51 1.79
N LYS A 87 -3.45 6.70 2.53
CA LYS A 87 -3.67 5.24 2.58
C LYS A 87 -4.91 4.88 3.40
N ALA A 88 -5.18 5.60 4.49
CA ALA A 88 -6.43 5.48 5.26
C ALA A 88 -7.66 5.87 4.42
N ALA A 89 -7.57 6.95 3.66
CA ALA A 89 -8.63 7.37 2.73
C ALA A 89 -8.88 6.32 1.63
N ALA A 90 -7.83 5.71 1.09
CA ALA A 90 -7.93 4.62 0.12
C ALA A 90 -8.67 3.40 0.71
N GLU A 91 -8.40 3.02 1.96
CA GLU A 91 -9.13 1.96 2.66
C GLU A 91 -10.62 2.31 2.87
N ASN A 92 -10.94 3.55 3.22
CA ASN A 92 -12.33 4.00 3.38
C ASN A 92 -13.08 3.96 2.03
N ILE A 93 -12.45 4.35 0.94
CA ILE A 93 -13.03 4.23 -0.41
C ILE A 93 -13.26 2.76 -0.75
N PHE A 94 -12.25 1.90 -0.55
CA PHE A 94 -12.37 0.46 -0.76
C PHE A 94 -13.55 -0.12 0.04
N HIS A 95 -13.64 0.16 1.33
CA HIS A 95 -14.72 -0.29 2.20
C HIS A 95 -16.08 0.15 1.68
N SER A 96 -16.23 1.43 1.30
CA SER A 96 -17.49 1.96 0.78
C SER A 96 -17.97 1.22 -0.47
N TYR A 97 -17.05 0.90 -1.39
CA TYR A 97 -17.38 0.15 -2.61
C TYR A 97 -17.76 -1.30 -2.32
N THR A 98 -17.01 -1.98 -1.47
CA THR A 98 -17.25 -3.39 -1.15
C THR A 98 -18.57 -3.60 -0.40
N VAL A 99 -18.95 -2.67 0.46
CA VAL A 99 -20.24 -2.70 1.18
C VAL A 99 -21.40 -2.32 0.26
N SER A 100 -21.27 -1.22 -0.49
CA SER A 100 -22.36 -0.69 -1.33
C SER A 100 -22.63 -1.55 -2.56
N PHE A 101 -21.61 -2.19 -3.12
CA PHE A 101 -21.70 -2.99 -4.35
C PHE A 101 -21.29 -4.45 -4.12
N LYS A 102 -21.70 -5.03 -3.01
CA LYS A 102 -21.27 -6.32 -2.47
C LYS A 102 -21.13 -7.44 -3.52
N LYS A 103 -22.14 -7.60 -4.40
CA LYS A 103 -22.13 -8.65 -5.45
C LYS A 103 -21.02 -8.43 -6.50
N LEU A 104 -20.72 -7.19 -6.87
CA LEU A 104 -19.73 -6.84 -7.88
C LEU A 104 -18.30 -6.88 -7.34
N PHE A 105 -18.15 -6.72 -6.02
CA PHE A 105 -16.87 -6.58 -5.34
C PHE A 105 -16.54 -7.74 -4.40
N SER A 106 -17.26 -8.88 -4.53
CA SER A 106 -16.96 -10.09 -3.74
C SER A 106 -15.55 -10.65 -3.99
N SER A 107 -14.94 -10.31 -5.12
CA SER A 107 -13.59 -10.72 -5.52
C SER A 107 -12.59 -9.55 -5.51
N VAL A 108 -12.80 -8.56 -4.65
CA VAL A 108 -11.89 -7.42 -4.48
C VAL A 108 -11.38 -7.38 -3.05
N SER A 109 -10.08 -7.32 -2.88
CA SER A 109 -9.44 -7.30 -1.57
C SER A 109 -8.47 -6.14 -1.44
N SER A 110 -8.37 -5.54 -0.26
CA SER A 110 -7.24 -4.67 0.12
C SER A 110 -6.22 -5.44 0.94
N VAL A 111 -4.94 -5.10 0.79
CA VAL A 111 -3.84 -5.73 1.52
C VAL A 111 -2.92 -4.67 2.13
N ARG A 112 -2.47 -4.92 3.36
CA ARG A 112 -1.76 -3.96 4.21
C ARG A 112 -0.40 -4.51 4.62
N ALA A 113 0.54 -4.57 3.68
CA ALA A 113 1.90 -4.98 4.01
C ALA A 113 2.60 -3.94 4.89
N GLY A 114 3.45 -4.42 5.80
CA GLY A 114 4.35 -3.58 6.59
C GLY A 114 5.58 -3.13 5.80
N ASN A 115 6.73 -3.07 6.47
CA ASN A 115 7.98 -2.70 5.82
C ASN A 115 8.49 -3.85 4.93
N VAL A 116 8.48 -3.64 3.64
CA VAL A 116 8.94 -4.62 2.64
C VAL A 116 10.33 -4.25 2.16
N ILE A 117 11.24 -5.25 2.12
CA ILE A 117 12.59 -5.11 1.58
C ILE A 117 12.81 -6.07 0.42
N GLY A 118 13.59 -5.62 -0.57
CA GLY A 118 13.95 -6.43 -1.74
C GLY A 118 14.98 -5.71 -2.59
N GLY A 119 15.52 -6.41 -3.59
CA GLY A 119 16.46 -5.81 -4.53
C GLY A 119 15.82 -4.72 -5.40
N GLY A 120 16.64 -3.77 -5.86
CA GLY A 120 16.23 -2.72 -6.80
C GLY A 120 15.58 -1.48 -6.19
N ASP A 121 15.32 -1.43 -4.89
CA ASP A 121 14.87 -0.20 -4.22
C ASP A 121 16.08 0.70 -3.90
N TRP A 122 16.13 1.84 -4.56
CA TRP A 122 17.13 2.89 -4.34
C TRP A 122 16.49 4.21 -3.92
N SER A 123 15.25 4.18 -3.44
CA SER A 123 14.53 5.38 -3.01
C SER A 123 15.26 6.08 -1.86
N GLU A 124 15.22 7.40 -1.89
CA GLU A 124 15.76 8.23 -0.80
C GLU A 124 14.92 8.08 0.47
N ASP A 125 15.54 8.35 1.62
CA ASP A 125 14.90 8.33 2.94
C ASP A 125 14.35 6.96 3.37
N ARG A 126 14.78 5.89 2.72
CA ARG A 126 14.52 4.51 3.15
C ARG A 126 15.75 3.92 3.81
N ILE A 127 15.55 3.29 4.98
CA ILE A 127 16.65 2.83 5.85
C ILE A 127 17.60 1.88 5.13
N ILE A 128 17.10 0.87 4.40
CA ILE A 128 17.98 -0.12 3.75
C ILE A 128 18.79 0.51 2.60
N PRO A 129 18.17 1.22 1.63
CA PRO A 129 18.91 1.98 0.62
C PRO A 129 19.92 2.99 1.20
N ASP A 130 19.56 3.69 2.30
CA ASP A 130 20.47 4.66 2.95
C ASP A 130 21.67 3.98 3.59
N ILE A 131 21.49 2.83 4.25
CA ILE A 131 22.56 2.01 4.80
C ILE A 131 23.50 1.54 3.68
N VAL A 132 22.96 0.95 2.61
CA VAL A 132 23.75 0.44 1.48
C VAL A 132 24.54 1.59 0.83
N ARG A 133 23.90 2.74 0.57
CA ARG A 133 24.59 3.93 0.04
C ARG A 133 25.73 4.42 0.96
N SER A 134 25.52 4.37 2.27
CA SER A 134 26.53 4.80 3.24
C SER A 134 27.73 3.86 3.24
N ILE A 135 27.49 2.56 3.20
CA ILE A 135 28.57 1.54 3.12
C ILE A 135 29.37 1.71 1.82
N LEU A 136 28.68 1.79 0.67
CA LEU A 136 29.34 1.95 -0.63
C LEU A 136 30.18 3.23 -0.75
N LYS A 137 29.80 4.29 -0.01
CA LYS A 137 30.52 5.57 0.03
C LYS A 137 31.50 5.68 1.19
N ASN A 138 31.72 4.62 1.95
CA ASN A 138 32.53 4.60 3.17
C ASN A 138 32.17 5.74 4.16
N LYS A 139 30.85 6.00 4.33
CA LYS A 139 30.29 7.02 5.22
C LYS A 139 29.70 6.39 6.46
N LYS A 140 29.62 7.16 7.54
CA LYS A 140 28.89 6.74 8.76
C LYS A 140 27.42 6.53 8.46
N ILE A 141 26.86 5.44 8.99
CA ILE A 141 25.41 5.16 8.91
C ILE A 141 24.72 6.01 9.96
N PHE A 142 23.73 6.79 9.52
CA PHE A 142 22.91 7.61 10.41
C PHE A 142 21.49 7.06 10.46
N LEU A 143 21.05 6.65 11.64
CA LEU A 143 19.69 6.19 11.91
C LEU A 143 18.87 7.30 12.58
N ARG A 144 17.80 7.75 11.92
CA ARG A 144 16.94 8.84 12.44
C ARG A 144 16.11 8.42 13.64
N SER A 145 15.69 7.15 13.70
CA SER A 145 14.83 6.61 14.76
C SER A 145 15.28 5.20 15.13
N PRO A 146 16.41 5.06 15.86
CA PRO A 146 17.04 3.76 16.12
C PRO A 146 16.15 2.84 16.99
N HIS A 147 15.25 3.39 17.79
CA HIS A 147 14.35 2.63 18.67
C HIS A 147 13.01 2.27 18.01
N ALA A 148 12.78 2.70 16.75
CA ALA A 148 11.52 2.40 16.08
C ALA A 148 11.44 0.93 15.67
N ILE A 149 10.38 0.25 16.11
CA ILE A 149 10.06 -1.13 15.74
C ILE A 149 9.27 -1.11 14.43
N ARG A 150 9.59 -2.02 13.52
CA ARG A 150 8.91 -2.16 12.23
C ARG A 150 8.76 -3.62 11.84
N PRO A 151 7.62 -4.03 11.25
CA PRO A 151 7.38 -5.39 10.78
C PRO A 151 8.08 -5.61 9.43
N TRP A 152 9.36 -5.95 9.47
CA TRP A 152 10.16 -6.21 8.27
C TRP A 152 9.85 -7.56 7.66
N GLN A 153 9.70 -7.58 6.33
CA GLN A 153 9.52 -8.82 5.57
C GLN A 153 10.19 -8.71 4.19
N HIS A 154 10.62 -9.83 3.66
CA HIS A 154 11.15 -9.89 2.30
C HIS A 154 10.02 -9.74 1.28
N VAL A 155 10.30 -9.07 0.15
CA VAL A 155 9.29 -8.75 -0.89
C VAL A 155 8.52 -9.96 -1.42
N LEU A 156 9.12 -11.15 -1.44
CA LEU A 156 8.46 -12.38 -1.88
C LEU A 156 7.33 -12.84 -0.94
N GLU A 157 7.39 -12.48 0.34
CA GLU A 157 6.33 -12.81 1.31
C GLU A 157 5.00 -12.15 0.96
N PRO A 158 4.92 -10.80 0.90
CA PRO A 158 3.68 -10.15 0.55
C PRO A 158 3.23 -10.47 -0.88
N ILE A 159 4.16 -10.59 -1.86
CA ILE A 159 3.80 -10.96 -3.23
C ILE A 159 3.17 -12.34 -3.27
N SER A 160 3.73 -13.34 -2.57
CA SER A 160 3.12 -14.67 -2.46
C SER A 160 1.71 -14.62 -1.88
N GLY A 161 1.52 -13.80 -0.82
CA GLY A 161 0.21 -13.55 -0.22
C GLY A 161 -0.78 -12.92 -1.21
N TYR A 162 -0.35 -11.91 -1.96
CA TYR A 162 -1.21 -11.22 -2.95
C TYR A 162 -1.65 -12.17 -4.07
N ILE A 163 -0.74 -13.01 -4.57
CA ILE A 163 -1.06 -14.01 -5.62
C ILE A 163 -2.05 -15.04 -5.08
N LYS A 164 -1.80 -15.60 -3.89
CA LYS A 164 -2.73 -16.53 -3.26
C LYS A 164 -4.11 -15.91 -3.09
N LEU A 165 -4.19 -14.70 -2.54
CA LEU A 165 -5.46 -14.00 -2.34
C LEU A 165 -6.20 -13.78 -3.67
N ALA A 166 -5.48 -13.40 -4.73
CA ALA A 166 -6.08 -13.20 -6.05
C ALA A 166 -6.66 -14.49 -6.67
N LEU A 167 -6.09 -15.64 -6.32
CA LEU A 167 -6.57 -16.95 -6.80
C LEU A 167 -7.74 -17.51 -5.99
N PHE A 168 -7.89 -17.05 -4.73
CA PHE A 168 -8.99 -17.46 -3.84
C PHE A 168 -10.20 -16.52 -3.86
N ASN A 169 -10.08 -15.35 -4.48
CA ASN A 169 -11.17 -14.36 -4.62
C ASN A 169 -12.29 -14.78 -5.60
#